data_7f7efb2e2d116f8a049d3e7ba082bc68
#
_entry.id   7f7efb2e2d116f8a049d3e7ba082bc68
#
_cell.length_a   1.000
_cell.length_b   1.000
_cell.length_c   1.000
_cell.angle_alpha   90.00
_cell.angle_beta   90.00
_cell.angle_gamma   90.00
#
_symmetry.space_group_name_H-M   'P 1'
#
loop_
_entity.id
_entity.type
_entity.pdbx_description
1 polymer ?
#
loop_
_entity_poly.entity_id
_entity_poly.type
_entity_poly.pdbx_seq_one_letter_code
_entity_poly.pdbx_strand_id
1 'polypeptide(L)'
;MFTTLRFALVTALVLIGFLAVPALTQTAAASGTASIPTWKQELRGALTFEDASAQGGQDSGSVGPNVRVNAPQRPSPAGLLGRSETTIAVAPDGRHMVAGWNDAQGFCGVPFGAACKPQVPNGLSGYGFSVDGGSTWKDGGAPDPSLGFGSVGVPVFTRGDPWLAIDADGQTFLYANLAVHRDTGADLGVSVHRGSFAGNKFAWHDVRVFNSPRGANDFYDKEAIATDPNDAHNAVVSLTNFQELCGMPQFGFGQIEVWRTVDGGDTWLGPVIAGPEQPDSVADCGNSGTLQQSSVPVFGPSGEVFVTWQVGPTFSASGVPSTNAAIFIARSLDGGATFGTPVKVADTNSLRQDSPVGYNRARFNDHPRIAVLDNGDHQGRVLVAFPSAKTATSSSSTAQNLKSTNVLLSFSDDGGATWSAPHPVAGSVPSMGVKRFWPVVTVSSAGSVNVVYYESQEKSAPDGSNCNITIGGGLRRIGPAHSFVDTKIVRSSDGGESFGNPIKISSATSDWCAGTVNIRPNFGDYIGAATVGETTFAVWADSRLTILINGVPRNVVDVFYASVG
;
A
#
# COMPACT_ATOMS: atom_id res chain seq x y z
N MET A 1 -11.42 -4.72 39.73
CA MET A 1 -11.13 -6.08 39.26
C MET A 1 -11.71 -6.35 37.85
N PHE A 2 -12.15 -5.32 37.15
CA PHE A 2 -12.72 -5.39 35.79
C PHE A 2 -11.88 -4.70 34.69
N THR A 3 -10.76 -4.09 35.06
CA THR A 3 -9.93 -3.26 34.15
C THR A 3 -8.87 -4.09 33.38
N THR A 4 -8.51 -5.26 33.84
CA THR A 4 -7.44 -6.08 33.24
C THR A 4 -7.91 -7.00 32.11
N LEU A 5 -9.22 -7.25 31.94
CA LEU A 5 -9.73 -8.10 30.86
C LEU A 5 -9.94 -7.35 29.54
N ARG A 6 -10.06 -6.02 29.59
CA ARG A 6 -10.32 -5.19 28.39
C ARG A 6 -9.09 -5.05 27.48
N PHE A 7 -7.88 -5.07 28.03
CA PHE A 7 -6.66 -4.93 27.23
C PHE A 7 -6.31 -6.16 26.37
N ALA A 8 -6.74 -7.36 26.78
CA ALA A 8 -6.42 -8.58 26.07
C ALA A 8 -7.21 -8.77 24.75
N LEU A 9 -8.43 -8.17 24.66
CA LEU A 9 -9.30 -8.37 23.50
C LEU A 9 -8.95 -7.42 22.33
N VAL A 10 -8.54 -6.18 22.63
CA VAL A 10 -8.14 -5.20 21.62
C VAL A 10 -6.88 -5.63 20.89
N THR A 11 -5.95 -6.24 21.61
CA THR A 11 -4.74 -6.81 21.02
C THR A 11 -5.06 -8.06 20.17
N ALA A 12 -6.11 -8.81 20.49
CA ALA A 12 -6.44 -10.06 19.80
C ALA A 12 -6.94 -9.89 18.37
N LEU A 13 -7.66 -8.80 18.03
CA LEU A 13 -8.20 -8.62 16.66
C LEU A 13 -7.17 -8.16 15.64
N VAL A 14 -6.18 -7.40 16.04
CA VAL A 14 -4.99 -7.10 15.22
C VAL A 14 -3.99 -8.27 15.29
N LEU A 15 -3.99 -9.04 16.38
CA LEU A 15 -3.08 -10.14 16.70
C LEU A 15 -3.53 -11.52 16.22
N ILE A 16 -4.79 -11.74 15.81
CA ILE A 16 -5.24 -13.03 15.24
C ILE A 16 -4.41 -13.41 13.98
N GLY A 17 -3.54 -12.52 13.54
CA GLY A 17 -2.54 -12.81 12.51
C GLY A 17 -1.26 -13.51 12.99
N PHE A 18 -0.98 -13.61 14.29
CA PHE A 18 0.34 -14.00 14.81
C PHE A 18 0.35 -15.11 15.85
N LEU A 19 -0.64 -16.01 15.87
CA LEU A 19 -0.54 -17.19 16.71
C LEU A 19 0.58 -18.10 16.23
N ALA A 20 1.46 -18.41 17.16
CA ALA A 20 2.66 -19.22 17.00
C ALA A 20 2.40 -20.53 16.24
N VAL A 21 3.23 -20.79 15.25
CA VAL A 21 3.40 -22.13 14.66
C VAL A 21 4.07 -23.01 15.70
N PRO A 22 3.49 -24.15 16.11
CA PRO A 22 4.22 -25.09 16.95
C PRO A 22 5.45 -25.60 16.19
N ALA A 23 6.57 -25.66 16.88
CA ALA A 23 7.80 -26.24 16.37
C ALA A 23 7.55 -27.71 16.00
N LEU A 24 7.58 -28.03 14.72
CA LEU A 24 7.66 -29.40 14.23
C LEU A 24 9.09 -29.86 14.45
N THR A 25 9.27 -30.74 15.41
CA THR A 25 10.47 -31.56 15.55
C THR A 25 10.60 -32.47 14.34
N GLN A 26 11.52 -32.13 13.43
CA GLN A 26 11.92 -33.05 12.36
C GLN A 26 13.04 -33.95 12.87
N THR A 27 12.77 -35.24 12.85
CA THR A 27 13.79 -36.31 12.95
C THR A 27 14.71 -36.24 11.72
N ALA A 28 16.00 -36.30 11.97
CA ALA A 28 17.04 -36.33 10.94
C ALA A 28 16.90 -37.61 10.09
N ALA A 29 16.84 -37.45 8.79
CA ALA A 29 17.02 -38.52 7.81
C ALA A 29 18.07 -38.14 6.78
N ALA A 30 18.86 -39.11 6.45
CA ALA A 30 20.10 -39.22 5.72
C ALA A 30 20.37 -38.29 4.51
N SER A 31 21.69 -38.03 4.33
CA SER A 31 22.35 -37.38 3.22
C SER A 31 22.05 -38.02 1.86
N GLY A 32 21.28 -37.30 1.03
CA GLY A 32 21.23 -37.55 -0.39
C GLY A 32 21.57 -36.21 -1.11
N THR A 33 22.47 -36.27 -2.07
CA THR A 33 22.80 -35.16 -2.95
C THR A 33 21.53 -34.75 -3.72
N ALA A 34 20.87 -33.69 -3.29
CA ALA A 34 19.68 -33.19 -3.97
C ALA A 34 20.08 -32.54 -5.30
N SER A 35 19.70 -33.18 -6.40
CA SER A 35 19.68 -32.55 -7.72
C SER A 35 18.76 -31.32 -7.70
N ILE A 36 19.18 -30.25 -8.37
CA ILE A 36 18.34 -29.05 -8.54
C ILE A 36 17.05 -29.48 -9.22
N PRO A 37 15.87 -29.15 -8.67
CA PRO A 37 14.59 -29.54 -9.26
C PRO A 37 14.49 -29.03 -10.70
N THR A 38 14.05 -29.88 -11.60
CA THR A 38 13.92 -29.64 -13.05
C THR A 38 13.12 -28.37 -13.40
N TRP A 39 12.15 -27.99 -12.57
CA TRP A 39 11.38 -26.75 -12.76
C TRP A 39 12.21 -25.45 -12.73
N LYS A 40 13.38 -25.44 -12.03
CA LYS A 40 14.33 -24.30 -12.10
C LYS A 40 15.05 -24.19 -13.44
N GLN A 41 15.22 -25.31 -14.13
CA GLN A 41 15.77 -25.33 -15.50
C GLN A 41 14.70 -24.93 -16.52
N GLU A 42 13.43 -25.34 -16.31
CA GLU A 42 12.30 -24.94 -17.15
C GLU A 42 11.96 -23.44 -17.00
N LEU A 43 12.11 -22.85 -15.80
CA LEU A 43 11.97 -21.40 -15.61
C LEU A 43 13.05 -20.60 -16.38
N ARG A 44 14.27 -21.13 -16.53
CA ARG A 44 15.29 -20.51 -17.36
C ARG A 44 15.00 -20.66 -18.86
N GLY A 45 14.34 -21.73 -19.27
CA GLY A 45 13.92 -21.97 -20.65
C GLY A 45 12.61 -21.23 -21.01
N ALA A 46 11.72 -20.98 -20.05
CA ALA A 46 10.46 -20.29 -20.30
C ALA A 46 10.57 -18.75 -20.33
N LEU A 47 11.73 -18.21 -19.98
CA LEU A 47 11.99 -16.76 -20.02
C LEU A 47 12.47 -16.25 -21.38
N THR A 48 12.60 -17.10 -22.38
CA THR A 48 12.79 -16.70 -23.77
C THR A 48 11.46 -16.76 -24.51
N PHE A 49 10.52 -15.87 -24.19
CA PHE A 49 9.46 -15.52 -25.12
C PHE A 49 10.05 -14.49 -26.08
N GLU A 50 10.24 -14.90 -27.33
CA GLU A 50 10.46 -13.96 -28.43
C GLU A 50 9.33 -12.94 -28.44
N ASP A 51 9.69 -11.66 -28.38
CA ASP A 51 8.80 -10.55 -28.62
C ASP A 51 8.13 -10.73 -30.00
N ALA A 52 6.87 -11.10 -30.00
CA ALA A 52 6.06 -10.92 -31.18
C ALA A 52 5.94 -9.40 -31.40
N SER A 53 6.71 -8.89 -32.32
CA SER A 53 6.70 -7.51 -32.79
C SER A 53 5.29 -7.11 -33.22
N ALA A 54 4.56 -6.44 -32.34
CA ALA A 54 3.41 -5.62 -32.72
C ALA A 54 3.97 -4.28 -33.24
N GLN A 55 4.01 -4.14 -34.54
CA GLN A 55 4.17 -2.83 -35.18
C GLN A 55 2.92 -1.98 -34.90
N GLY A 56 3.11 -0.88 -34.21
CA GLY A 56 2.09 0.14 -33.96
C GLY A 56 2.62 1.21 -33.02
N GLY A 57 3.09 2.33 -33.55
CA GLY A 57 3.22 3.69 -32.99
C GLY A 57 3.78 3.82 -31.56
N GLN A 58 5.05 4.18 -31.50
CA GLN A 58 5.77 4.96 -30.50
C GLN A 58 5.09 5.23 -29.15
N ASP A 59 5.59 4.55 -28.09
CA ASP A 59 6.15 5.13 -26.88
C ASP A 59 6.95 4.03 -26.17
N SER A 60 8.18 3.81 -26.61
CA SER A 60 9.14 2.95 -25.89
C SER A 60 9.81 3.79 -24.81
N GLY A 61 9.10 4.08 -23.71
CA GLY A 61 9.73 4.62 -22.53
C GLY A 61 10.88 3.69 -22.10
N SER A 62 12.08 4.23 -21.93
CA SER A 62 13.22 3.45 -21.47
C SER A 62 13.02 3.08 -19.99
N VAL A 63 12.91 1.78 -19.70
CA VAL A 63 12.88 1.28 -18.33
C VAL A 63 14.31 1.19 -17.81
N GLY A 64 14.59 1.89 -16.73
CA GLY A 64 15.88 1.82 -16.04
C GLY A 64 16.09 0.46 -15.34
N PRO A 65 17.32 0.20 -14.85
CA PRO A 65 17.61 -1.03 -14.15
C PRO A 65 16.78 -1.18 -12.89
N ASN A 66 16.38 -2.43 -12.58
CA ASN A 66 15.72 -2.73 -11.30
C ASN A 66 16.77 -2.80 -10.19
N VAL A 67 16.63 -1.96 -9.19
CA VAL A 67 17.54 -1.86 -8.05
C VAL A 67 16.81 -2.25 -6.77
N ARG A 68 17.44 -3.11 -5.95
CA ARG A 68 16.91 -3.40 -4.61
C ARG A 68 17.15 -2.20 -3.70
N VAL A 69 16.09 -1.73 -3.06
CA VAL A 69 16.10 -0.53 -2.20
C VAL A 69 16.62 -0.85 -0.80
N ASN A 70 16.13 -1.93 -0.21
CA ASN A 70 16.48 -2.36 1.13
C ASN A 70 17.79 -3.17 1.18
N ALA A 71 18.46 -3.17 2.31
CA ALA A 71 19.59 -4.06 2.58
C ALA A 71 19.16 -5.55 2.50
N PRO A 72 20.10 -6.47 2.22
CA PRO A 72 19.80 -7.89 2.22
C PRO A 72 19.16 -8.33 3.53
N GLN A 73 18.02 -8.99 3.44
CA GLN A 73 17.35 -9.53 4.60
C GLN A 73 18.19 -10.67 5.21
N ARG A 74 18.20 -10.73 6.53
CA ARG A 74 18.86 -11.79 7.29
C ARG A 74 17.81 -12.47 8.13
N PRO A 75 17.80 -13.82 8.21
CA PRO A 75 16.92 -14.50 9.14
C PRO A 75 17.15 -13.95 10.55
N SER A 76 16.14 -13.34 11.15
CA SER A 76 16.19 -12.95 12.55
C SER A 76 16.05 -14.20 13.42
N PRO A 77 16.47 -14.18 14.70
CA PRO A 77 16.19 -15.28 15.64
C PRO A 77 14.69 -15.60 15.76
N ALA A 78 13.81 -14.62 15.48
CA ALA A 78 12.37 -14.80 15.43
C ALA A 78 11.87 -15.27 14.05
N GLY A 79 12.75 -15.42 13.05
CA GLY A 79 12.40 -15.85 11.70
C GLY A 79 11.58 -14.82 10.91
N LEU A 80 11.56 -13.55 11.33
CA LEU A 80 10.73 -12.53 10.69
C LEU A 80 11.40 -12.02 9.42
N LEU A 81 10.65 -12.05 8.33
CA LEU A 81 11.07 -11.69 6.98
C LEU A 81 9.90 -11.04 6.23
N GLY A 82 10.24 -10.21 5.25
CA GLY A 82 9.31 -9.59 4.31
C GLY A 82 9.24 -8.07 4.45
N ARG A 83 9.08 -7.42 3.31
CA ARG A 83 8.87 -5.99 3.17
C ARG A 83 7.73 -5.75 2.19
N SER A 84 6.82 -4.84 2.56
CA SER A 84 5.58 -4.62 1.80
C SER A 84 5.07 -3.18 1.97
N GLU A 85 3.98 -2.84 1.31
CA GLU A 85 3.35 -1.51 1.39
C GLU A 85 4.34 -0.39 1.11
N THR A 86 4.78 -0.33 -0.14
CA THR A 86 5.85 0.57 -0.55
C THR A 86 5.34 1.96 -0.92
N THR A 87 6.12 2.99 -0.59
CA THR A 87 5.89 4.39 -0.94
C THR A 87 7.19 5.06 -1.36
N ILE A 88 7.11 6.14 -2.14
CA ILE A 88 8.27 6.91 -2.58
C ILE A 88 7.93 8.39 -2.70
N ALA A 89 8.86 9.24 -2.30
CA ALA A 89 8.88 10.67 -2.63
C ALA A 89 10.22 11.01 -3.30
N VAL A 90 10.15 11.88 -4.30
CA VAL A 90 11.29 12.25 -5.15
C VAL A 90 11.40 13.77 -5.19
N ALA A 91 12.58 14.29 -4.90
CA ALA A 91 12.85 15.72 -5.00
C ALA A 91 12.79 16.20 -6.46
N PRO A 92 12.54 17.50 -6.70
CA PRO A 92 12.43 18.07 -8.06
C PRO A 92 13.67 17.86 -8.93
N ASP A 93 14.83 17.58 -8.32
CA ASP A 93 16.07 17.29 -9.05
C ASP A 93 16.11 15.87 -9.66
N GLY A 94 15.13 15.02 -9.33
CA GLY A 94 15.06 13.62 -9.77
C GLY A 94 16.17 12.73 -9.22
N ARG A 95 17.00 13.24 -8.30
CA ARG A 95 18.18 12.53 -7.76
C ARG A 95 18.05 12.15 -6.30
N HIS A 96 17.55 13.07 -5.48
CA HIS A 96 17.30 12.86 -4.07
C HIS A 96 15.92 12.25 -3.89
N MET A 97 15.85 11.06 -3.30
CA MET A 97 14.60 10.36 -3.10
C MET A 97 14.63 9.52 -1.83
N VAL A 98 13.46 9.35 -1.25
CA VAL A 98 13.22 8.50 -0.08
C VAL A 98 12.11 7.51 -0.44
N ALA A 99 12.34 6.23 -0.13
CA ALA A 99 11.33 5.18 -0.23
C ALA A 99 11.04 4.63 1.17
N GLY A 100 9.78 4.26 1.43
CA GLY A 100 9.31 3.67 2.66
C GLY A 100 8.63 2.33 2.43
N TRP A 101 8.57 1.49 3.46
CA TRP A 101 7.94 0.16 3.42
C TRP A 101 7.60 -0.38 4.81
N ASN A 102 6.68 -1.32 4.88
CA ASN A 102 6.54 -2.16 6.07
C ASN A 102 7.70 -3.14 6.15
N ASP A 103 8.39 -3.20 7.29
CA ASP A 103 9.53 -4.08 7.54
C ASP A 103 9.22 -5.09 8.64
N ALA A 104 9.07 -6.37 8.27
CA ALA A 104 8.83 -7.44 9.25
C ALA A 104 9.95 -7.57 10.28
N GLN A 105 11.19 -7.21 9.96
CA GLN A 105 12.31 -7.29 10.88
C GLN A 105 12.23 -6.23 11.99
N GLY A 106 11.62 -5.08 11.72
CA GLY A 106 11.33 -4.04 12.71
C GLY A 106 10.19 -4.38 13.67
N PHE A 107 9.38 -5.39 13.35
CA PHE A 107 8.20 -5.78 14.13
C PHE A 107 8.52 -6.44 15.47
N CYS A 108 9.75 -6.80 15.73
CA CYS A 108 10.20 -7.36 17.00
C CYS A 108 10.30 -6.34 18.16
N GLY A 109 9.69 -5.17 18.00
CA GLY A 109 9.51 -4.20 19.08
C GLY A 109 8.41 -4.64 20.06
N VAL A 110 8.42 -4.03 21.24
CA VAL A 110 7.36 -4.15 22.25
C VAL A 110 6.01 -3.78 21.60
N PRO A 111 4.89 -4.50 21.87
CA PRO A 111 4.64 -5.35 23.03
C PRO A 111 4.70 -6.86 22.73
N PHE A 112 5.30 -7.27 21.65
CA PHE A 112 5.17 -8.64 21.13
C PHE A 112 6.05 -9.70 21.83
N GLY A 113 6.58 -9.40 23.00
CA GLY A 113 7.12 -10.35 23.93
C GLY A 113 8.65 -10.55 23.85
N ALA A 114 9.18 -11.15 24.90
CA ALA A 114 10.60 -11.40 25.14
C ALA A 114 11.29 -12.33 24.10
N ALA A 115 10.55 -12.91 23.17
CA ALA A 115 11.08 -13.79 22.14
C ALA A 115 11.73 -13.06 20.96
N CYS A 116 11.33 -11.80 20.72
CA CYS A 116 11.93 -10.95 19.70
C CYS A 116 13.02 -10.10 20.33
N LYS A 117 14.25 -10.55 20.28
CA LYS A 117 15.38 -9.66 20.53
C LYS A 117 15.54 -8.76 19.31
N PRO A 118 15.30 -7.43 19.43
CA PRO A 118 15.27 -6.57 18.27
C PRO A 118 16.65 -6.51 17.62
N GLN A 119 16.73 -6.89 16.37
CA GLN A 119 17.88 -6.56 15.53
C GLN A 119 17.76 -5.13 14.96
N VAL A 120 16.52 -4.63 14.88
CA VAL A 120 16.21 -3.24 14.57
C VAL A 120 15.12 -2.81 15.56
N PRO A 121 15.43 -2.03 16.59
CA PRO A 121 14.52 -1.76 17.70
C PRO A 121 13.45 -0.69 17.41
N ASN A 122 13.24 -0.27 16.16
CA ASN A 122 12.72 1.06 15.88
C ASN A 122 11.32 1.10 15.24
N GLY A 123 10.65 -0.01 15.04
CA GLY A 123 9.27 -0.03 14.53
C GLY A 123 9.09 -0.84 13.24
N LEU A 124 7.85 -0.88 12.75
CA LEU A 124 7.46 -1.68 11.58
C LEU A 124 7.75 -0.97 10.24
N SER A 125 7.84 0.36 10.21
CA SER A 125 8.09 1.08 8.97
C SER A 125 9.59 1.32 8.78
N GLY A 126 10.13 0.78 7.69
CA GLY A 126 11.49 1.02 7.25
C GLY A 126 11.56 2.13 6.20
N TYR A 127 12.75 2.64 5.94
CA TYR A 127 13.02 3.56 4.85
C TYR A 127 14.39 3.36 4.23
N GLY A 128 14.53 3.81 2.99
CA GLY A 128 15.81 3.92 2.30
C GLY A 128 15.86 5.20 1.50
N PHE A 129 17.05 5.65 1.15
CA PHE A 129 17.25 6.86 0.37
C PHE A 129 18.30 6.71 -0.72
N SER A 130 18.16 7.49 -1.78
CA SER A 130 19.10 7.61 -2.89
C SER A 130 19.47 9.08 -3.11
N VAL A 131 20.68 9.31 -3.65
CA VAL A 131 21.20 10.63 -4.03
C VAL A 131 21.67 10.68 -5.50
N ASP A 132 21.43 9.61 -6.22
CA ASP A 132 21.94 9.39 -7.60
C ASP A 132 20.87 8.92 -8.58
N GLY A 133 19.61 9.31 -8.34
CA GLY A 133 18.47 8.96 -9.19
C GLY A 133 18.08 7.49 -9.09
N GLY A 134 18.28 6.87 -7.92
CA GLY A 134 17.91 5.48 -7.66
C GLY A 134 18.92 4.46 -8.17
N SER A 135 20.07 4.90 -8.69
CA SER A 135 21.14 3.98 -9.14
C SER A 135 21.73 3.21 -7.97
N THR A 136 21.81 3.83 -6.80
CA THR A 136 22.16 3.17 -5.52
C THR A 136 21.24 3.60 -4.40
N TRP A 137 21.04 2.71 -3.42
CA TRP A 137 20.19 2.95 -2.26
C TRP A 137 20.93 2.64 -0.96
N LYS A 138 20.65 3.44 0.05
CA LYS A 138 21.02 3.18 1.43
C LYS A 138 19.78 2.84 2.25
N ASP A 139 19.76 1.66 2.83
CA ASP A 139 18.76 1.28 3.82
C ASP A 139 19.03 2.07 5.12
N GLY A 140 18.06 2.87 5.54
CA GLY A 140 18.14 3.71 6.75
C GLY A 140 17.58 3.01 7.99
N GLY A 141 17.03 1.80 7.84
CA GLY A 141 16.31 1.11 8.90
C GLY A 141 14.94 1.74 9.15
N ALA A 142 14.58 1.92 10.42
CA ALA A 142 13.38 2.65 10.82
C ALA A 142 13.76 4.04 11.39
N PRO A 143 12.82 5.01 11.37
CA PRO A 143 13.04 6.29 12.04
C PRO A 143 13.41 6.11 13.52
N ASP A 144 14.29 6.96 14.06
CA ASP A 144 14.73 6.89 15.46
C ASP A 144 13.55 7.22 16.39
N PRO A 145 13.11 6.29 17.24
CA PRO A 145 12.01 6.54 18.16
C PRO A 145 12.27 7.67 19.15
N SER A 146 13.54 7.98 19.43
CA SER A 146 13.91 9.05 20.38
C SER A 146 13.50 10.44 19.92
N LEU A 147 13.22 10.64 18.63
CA LEU A 147 12.65 11.89 18.11
C LEU A 147 11.30 12.23 18.78
N GLY A 148 10.54 11.24 19.24
CA GLY A 148 9.29 11.42 19.97
C GLY A 148 9.44 12.17 21.29
N PHE A 149 10.61 12.17 21.93
CA PHE A 149 10.81 12.93 23.17
C PHE A 149 10.64 14.43 22.97
N GLY A 150 10.97 14.96 21.77
CA GLY A 150 10.80 16.38 21.46
C GLY A 150 9.34 16.81 21.20
N SER A 151 8.43 15.87 20.93
CA SER A 151 7.02 16.16 20.56
C SER A 151 6.01 15.67 21.58
N VAL A 152 6.10 14.41 22.01
CA VAL A 152 5.13 13.78 22.92
C VAL A 152 5.75 13.32 24.24
N GLY A 153 7.04 13.60 24.47
CA GLY A 153 7.74 13.26 25.70
C GLY A 153 8.05 11.77 25.89
N VAL A 154 7.80 10.95 24.88
CA VAL A 154 7.99 9.49 24.89
C VAL A 154 8.55 9.02 23.56
N PRO A 155 9.24 7.85 23.52
CA PRO A 155 9.66 7.26 22.26
C PRO A 155 8.45 6.86 21.39
N VAL A 156 8.51 7.18 20.09
CA VAL A 156 7.47 6.88 19.10
C VAL A 156 7.96 5.76 18.19
N PHE A 157 7.20 4.68 18.12
CA PHE A 157 7.44 3.57 17.19
C PHE A 157 6.43 3.62 16.06
N THR A 158 6.92 3.44 14.84
CA THR A 158 6.05 3.25 13.68
C THR A 158 5.39 1.87 13.73
N ARG A 159 4.12 1.79 13.34
CA ARG A 159 3.33 0.54 13.32
C ARG A 159 2.96 0.09 11.91
N GLY A 160 3.50 0.70 10.90
CA GLY A 160 3.26 0.37 9.50
C GLY A 160 2.43 1.41 8.77
N ASP A 161 1.93 1.00 7.62
CA ASP A 161 1.14 1.75 6.65
C ASP A 161 1.83 3.04 6.17
N PRO A 162 3.14 2.98 5.81
CA PRO A 162 3.95 4.15 5.52
C PRO A 162 3.48 4.92 4.28
N TRP A 163 3.50 6.26 4.35
CA TRP A 163 3.23 7.12 3.21
C TRP A 163 4.17 8.31 3.18
N LEU A 164 4.77 8.58 2.03
CA LEU A 164 5.73 9.66 1.81
C LEU A 164 5.15 10.77 0.94
N ALA A 165 5.47 12.01 1.30
CA ALA A 165 5.32 13.19 0.48
C ALA A 165 6.58 14.07 0.60
N ILE A 166 6.71 15.06 -0.28
CA ILE A 166 7.77 16.07 -0.22
C ILE A 166 7.13 17.44 -0.36
N ASP A 167 7.65 18.44 0.36
CA ASP A 167 7.13 19.80 0.32
C ASP A 167 7.34 20.49 -1.04
N ALA A 168 6.68 21.63 -1.26
CA ALA A 168 6.77 22.40 -2.50
C ALA A 168 8.19 22.86 -2.82
N ASP A 169 9.01 23.13 -1.79
CA ASP A 169 10.40 23.56 -1.96
C ASP A 169 11.33 22.39 -2.34
N GLY A 170 10.82 21.14 -2.26
CA GLY A 170 11.59 19.94 -2.55
C GLY A 170 12.69 19.65 -1.53
N GLN A 171 12.56 20.18 -0.31
CA GLN A 171 13.59 20.09 0.73
C GLN A 171 13.19 19.16 1.88
N THR A 172 11.90 19.21 2.29
CA THR A 172 11.44 18.43 3.45
C THR A 172 10.61 17.24 3.00
N PHE A 173 11.07 16.07 3.38
CA PHE A 173 10.32 14.83 3.23
C PHE A 173 9.44 14.62 4.46
N LEU A 174 8.17 14.32 4.22
CA LEU A 174 7.17 14.01 5.23
C LEU A 174 6.83 12.52 5.17
N TYR A 175 6.91 11.82 6.29
CA TYR A 175 6.70 10.37 6.38
C TYR A 175 5.62 10.06 7.41
N ALA A 176 4.40 9.84 6.93
CA ALA A 176 3.27 9.46 7.75
C ALA A 176 3.30 7.96 8.06
N ASN A 177 2.94 7.59 9.27
CA ASN A 177 2.91 6.20 9.76
C ASN A 177 1.89 6.07 10.89
N LEU A 178 1.30 4.90 11.05
CA LEU A 178 0.68 4.54 12.33
C LEU A 178 1.73 4.55 13.43
N ALA A 179 1.36 5.01 14.63
CA ALA A 179 2.29 5.20 15.73
C ALA A 179 1.83 4.52 17.02
N VAL A 180 2.79 3.97 17.77
CA VAL A 180 2.54 3.38 19.08
C VAL A 180 3.60 3.81 20.09
N HIS A 181 3.20 3.83 21.37
CA HIS A 181 4.12 4.03 22.48
C HIS A 181 4.98 2.77 22.64
N ARG A 182 6.30 2.96 22.69
CA ARG A 182 7.28 1.87 22.76
C ARG A 182 6.99 0.83 23.83
N ASP A 183 6.85 1.31 25.08
CA ASP A 183 6.91 0.41 26.25
C ASP A 183 5.55 -0.24 26.56
N THR A 184 4.46 0.37 26.14
CA THR A 184 3.11 -0.09 26.42
C THR A 184 2.40 -0.67 25.21
N GLY A 185 2.85 -0.36 23.97
CA GLY A 185 2.15 -0.66 22.73
C GLY A 185 0.82 0.10 22.60
N ALA A 186 0.58 1.10 23.45
CA ALA A 186 -0.61 1.91 23.35
C ALA A 186 -0.60 2.67 22.02
N ASP A 187 -1.76 2.75 21.39
CA ASP A 187 -1.95 3.51 20.17
C ASP A 187 -1.69 5.01 20.43
N LEU A 188 -0.86 5.62 19.62
CA LEU A 188 -0.57 7.05 19.62
C LEU A 188 -1.25 7.77 18.45
N GLY A 189 -1.93 7.05 17.56
CA GLY A 189 -2.53 7.59 16.36
C GLY A 189 -1.59 7.58 15.16
N VAL A 190 -1.38 8.74 14.53
CA VAL A 190 -0.51 8.90 13.37
C VAL A 190 0.71 9.74 13.74
N SER A 191 1.89 9.30 13.31
CA SER A 191 3.13 10.07 13.36
C SER A 191 3.48 10.59 11.97
N VAL A 192 3.96 11.83 11.90
CA VAL A 192 4.57 12.41 10.70
C VAL A 192 6.01 12.79 11.04
N HIS A 193 6.97 12.06 10.48
CA HIS A 193 8.39 12.38 10.59
C HIS A 193 8.76 13.39 9.51
N ARG A 194 9.60 14.37 9.84
CA ARG A 194 10.17 15.33 8.91
C ARG A 194 11.66 15.07 8.75
N GLY A 195 12.14 15.02 7.52
CA GLY A 195 13.53 14.76 7.20
C GLY A 195 14.01 15.49 5.97
N SER A 196 15.32 15.65 5.85
CA SER A 196 15.93 16.33 4.71
C SER A 196 17.31 15.77 4.37
N PHE A 197 17.78 16.12 3.20
CA PHE A 197 19.15 15.84 2.77
C PHE A 197 20.12 16.96 3.21
N ALA A 198 21.28 16.55 3.71
CA ALA A 198 22.45 17.42 3.89
C ALA A 198 23.59 16.83 3.03
N GLY A 199 23.74 17.35 1.82
CA GLY A 199 24.60 16.72 0.81
C GLY A 199 24.12 15.29 0.50
N ASN A 200 25.01 14.31 0.64
CA ASN A 200 24.71 12.90 0.36
C ASN A 200 24.18 12.12 1.58
N LYS A 201 23.71 12.80 2.61
CA LYS A 201 23.17 12.17 3.83
C LYS A 201 21.72 12.60 4.03
N PHE A 202 20.87 11.65 4.33
CA PHE A 202 19.48 11.90 4.73
C PHE A 202 19.32 11.64 6.23
N ALA A 203 18.52 12.45 6.91
CA ALA A 203 18.13 12.23 8.30
C ALA A 203 16.71 12.71 8.57
N TRP A 204 16.00 11.97 9.42
CA TRP A 204 14.79 12.47 10.09
C TRP A 204 15.20 13.38 11.23
N HIS A 205 14.57 14.55 11.37
CA HIS A 205 14.95 15.57 12.34
C HIS A 205 14.00 15.64 13.52
N ASP A 206 12.71 15.43 13.26
CA ASP A 206 11.68 15.39 14.29
C ASP A 206 10.49 14.52 13.87
N VAL A 207 9.54 14.39 14.78
CA VAL A 207 8.26 13.72 14.55
C VAL A 207 7.15 14.49 15.26
N ARG A 208 6.00 14.63 14.60
CA ARG A 208 4.76 15.08 15.23
C ARG A 208 3.79 13.93 15.27
N VAL A 209 2.99 13.89 16.32
CA VAL A 209 2.00 12.83 16.55
C VAL A 209 0.66 13.49 16.82
N PHE A 210 -0.37 12.99 16.18
CA PHE A 210 -1.76 13.37 16.42
C PHE A 210 -2.65 12.14 16.51
N ASN A 211 -3.70 12.25 17.32
CA ASN A 211 -4.65 11.17 17.55
C ASN A 211 -6.06 11.72 17.64
N SER A 212 -7.05 10.85 17.52
CA SER A 212 -8.44 11.21 17.77
C SER A 212 -8.61 11.86 19.14
N PRO A 213 -9.39 12.94 19.23
CA PRO A 213 -9.76 13.53 20.51
C PRO A 213 -10.55 12.56 21.41
N ARG A 214 -11.10 11.47 20.85
CA ARG A 214 -11.77 10.38 21.59
C ARG A 214 -10.78 9.34 22.13
N GLY A 215 -9.51 9.45 21.77
CA GLY A 215 -8.42 8.62 22.28
C GLY A 215 -8.57 7.13 21.97
N ALA A 216 -8.42 6.28 22.99
CA ALA A 216 -8.44 4.82 22.84
C ALA A 216 -9.76 4.21 22.34
N ASN A 217 -10.79 5.01 22.15
CA ASN A 217 -12.07 4.58 21.60
C ASN A 217 -12.09 4.57 20.08
N ASP A 218 -11.09 5.17 19.45
CA ASP A 218 -10.94 5.25 18.01
C ASP A 218 -9.68 4.50 17.58
N PHE A 219 -9.71 3.97 16.36
CA PHE A 219 -8.56 3.32 15.76
C PHE A 219 -8.32 3.91 14.37
N TYR A 220 -7.17 4.56 14.20
CA TYR A 220 -6.72 5.10 12.92
C TYR A 220 -6.04 4.01 12.08
N ASP A 221 -6.34 4.00 10.79
CA ASP A 221 -5.78 3.04 9.81
C ASP A 221 -5.70 3.71 8.42
N LYS A 222 -4.77 3.27 7.59
CA LYS A 222 -4.63 3.67 6.19
C LYS A 222 -4.47 5.18 6.00
N GLU A 223 -3.54 5.76 6.74
CA GLU A 223 -3.15 7.16 6.57
C GLU A 223 -2.42 7.36 5.25
N ALA A 224 -2.70 8.48 4.59
CA ALA A 224 -2.02 8.96 3.40
C ALA A 224 -1.78 10.46 3.50
N ILE A 225 -0.60 10.92 3.10
CA ILE A 225 -0.20 12.32 3.18
C ILE A 225 -0.02 12.92 1.78
N ALA A 226 -0.46 14.18 1.62
CA ALA A 226 -0.18 15.01 0.47
C ALA A 226 0.27 16.40 0.91
N THR A 227 1.11 17.03 0.10
CA THR A 227 1.62 18.39 0.27
C THR A 227 1.06 19.30 -0.81
N ASP A 228 0.89 20.57 -0.49
CA ASP A 228 0.51 21.59 -1.46
C ASP A 228 1.70 21.85 -2.40
N PRO A 229 1.56 21.72 -3.72
CA PRO A 229 2.63 21.97 -4.66
C PRO A 229 3.05 23.45 -4.74
N ASN A 230 2.25 24.37 -4.20
CA ASN A 230 2.49 25.82 -4.26
C ASN A 230 2.92 26.43 -2.92
N ASP A 231 2.76 25.71 -1.80
CA ASP A 231 3.09 26.20 -0.47
C ASP A 231 3.69 25.09 0.39
N ALA A 232 4.98 25.20 0.68
CA ALA A 232 5.72 24.23 1.49
C ALA A 232 5.22 24.10 2.94
N HIS A 233 4.39 25.05 3.41
CA HIS A 233 3.83 25.01 4.75
C HIS A 233 2.55 24.18 4.85
N ASN A 234 1.92 23.88 3.71
CA ASN A 234 0.63 23.19 3.68
C ASN A 234 0.78 21.69 3.38
N ALA A 235 0.19 20.88 4.22
CA ALA A 235 0.04 19.46 3.98
C ALA A 235 -1.24 18.93 4.65
N VAL A 236 -1.73 17.79 4.15
CA VAL A 236 -2.88 17.09 4.73
C VAL A 236 -2.58 15.60 4.87
N VAL A 237 -3.08 15.00 5.94
CA VAL A 237 -3.15 13.56 6.13
C VAL A 237 -4.61 13.14 6.14
N SER A 238 -5.02 12.26 5.24
CA SER A 238 -6.32 11.61 5.32
C SER A 238 -6.16 10.21 5.88
N LEU A 239 -7.16 9.72 6.59
CA LEU A 239 -7.12 8.41 7.23
C LEU A 239 -8.53 7.85 7.42
N THR A 240 -8.61 6.56 7.74
CA THR A 240 -9.83 5.91 8.19
C THR A 240 -9.84 5.86 9.69
N ASN A 241 -10.89 6.39 10.31
CA ASN A 241 -11.16 6.24 11.73
C ASN A 241 -12.22 5.16 11.93
N PHE A 242 -11.84 4.02 12.50
CA PHE A 242 -12.75 2.98 12.94
C PHE A 242 -13.21 3.30 14.37
N GLN A 243 -14.30 4.06 14.47
CA GLN A 243 -14.81 4.57 15.74
C GLN A 243 -15.36 3.48 16.65
N GLU A 244 -15.32 3.71 17.95
CA GLU A 244 -16.08 2.92 18.91
C GLU A 244 -17.59 3.12 18.67
N LEU A 245 -18.27 2.04 18.33
CA LEU A 245 -19.72 2.00 18.25
C LEU A 245 -20.30 1.18 19.39
N CYS A 246 -21.29 1.76 20.09
CA CYS A 246 -22.03 1.06 21.15
C CYS A 246 -21.16 0.43 22.26
N GLY A 247 -20.06 1.09 22.62
CA GLY A 247 -19.15 0.60 23.66
C GLY A 247 -18.21 -0.52 23.21
N MET A 248 -18.12 -0.78 21.90
CA MET A 248 -17.18 -1.73 21.31
C MET A 248 -16.17 -0.97 20.45
N PRO A 249 -14.93 -0.80 20.91
CA PRO A 249 -13.89 -0.16 20.10
C PRO A 249 -13.58 -0.98 18.84
N GLN A 250 -13.35 -0.29 17.73
CA GLN A 250 -12.91 -0.87 16.45
C GLN A 250 -13.95 -1.69 15.65
N PHE A 251 -15.23 -1.56 15.96
CA PHE A 251 -16.29 -2.22 15.20
C PHE A 251 -17.07 -1.27 14.28
N GLY A 252 -16.64 -0.01 14.16
CA GLY A 252 -17.13 0.88 13.11
C GLY A 252 -16.69 0.45 11.73
N PHE A 253 -17.46 0.81 10.71
CA PHE A 253 -17.15 0.52 9.32
C PHE A 253 -16.37 1.65 8.62
N GLY A 254 -15.86 2.57 9.41
CA GLY A 254 -14.93 3.63 9.00
C GLY A 254 -15.61 4.97 8.74
N GLN A 255 -14.91 6.00 9.18
CA GLN A 255 -15.15 7.41 8.85
C GLN A 255 -13.86 7.94 8.23
N ILE A 256 -13.97 8.79 7.20
CA ILE A 256 -12.80 9.41 6.60
C ILE A 256 -12.55 10.76 7.26
N GLU A 257 -11.40 10.88 7.89
CA GLU A 257 -10.95 12.08 8.58
C GLU A 257 -9.70 12.66 7.92
N VAL A 258 -9.53 13.96 8.08
CA VAL A 258 -8.39 14.73 7.56
C VAL A 258 -7.79 15.56 8.68
N TRP A 259 -6.47 15.51 8.77
CA TRP A 259 -5.64 16.41 9.56
C TRP A 259 -4.82 17.28 8.61
N ARG A 260 -4.65 18.56 8.93
CA ARG A 260 -3.91 19.50 8.10
C ARG A 260 -2.87 20.27 8.90
N THR A 261 -1.84 20.71 8.23
CA THR A 261 -0.87 21.68 8.72
C THR A 261 -0.80 22.89 7.81
N VAL A 262 -0.46 24.05 8.37
CA VAL A 262 -0.22 25.31 7.66
C VAL A 262 1.11 25.95 8.09
N ASP A 263 1.96 25.18 8.75
CA ASP A 263 3.24 25.61 9.32
C ASP A 263 4.38 24.60 9.06
N GLY A 264 4.28 23.87 7.94
CA GLY A 264 5.29 22.89 7.53
C GLY A 264 5.34 21.63 8.41
N GLY A 265 4.23 21.32 9.09
CA GLY A 265 4.10 20.14 9.94
C GLY A 265 4.52 20.36 11.38
N ASP A 266 4.72 21.61 11.84
CA ASP A 266 4.97 21.90 13.25
C ASP A 266 3.74 21.63 14.10
N THR A 267 2.56 21.98 13.59
CA THR A 267 1.28 21.67 14.23
C THR A 267 0.31 21.01 13.24
N TRP A 268 -0.54 20.11 13.77
CA TRP A 268 -1.57 19.44 13.00
C TRP A 268 -2.94 19.77 13.56
N LEU A 269 -3.82 20.28 12.71
CA LEU A 269 -5.17 20.73 13.02
C LEU A 269 -6.19 19.72 12.49
N GLY A 270 -7.11 19.28 13.34
CA GLY A 270 -8.13 18.28 12.97
C GLY A 270 -8.69 17.55 14.18
N PRO A 271 -9.44 16.46 13.98
CA PRO A 271 -9.84 15.95 12.66
C PRO A 271 -10.96 16.74 12.01
N VAL A 272 -10.98 16.79 10.69
CA VAL A 272 -12.08 17.28 9.87
C VAL A 272 -12.69 16.09 9.12
N ILE A 273 -14.01 15.95 9.14
CA ILE A 273 -14.71 14.83 8.49
C ILE A 273 -14.84 15.12 6.99
N ALA A 274 -14.19 14.30 6.16
CA ALA A 274 -14.36 14.31 4.70
C ALA A 274 -15.39 13.28 4.23
N GLY A 275 -15.44 12.10 4.87
CA GLY A 275 -16.40 11.04 4.58
C GLY A 275 -17.08 10.57 5.86
N PRO A 276 -18.33 11.01 6.15
CA PRO A 276 -19.05 10.57 7.33
C PRO A 276 -19.34 9.07 7.26
N GLU A 277 -19.40 8.42 8.42
CA GLU A 277 -19.77 7.01 8.49
C GLU A 277 -21.13 6.74 7.82
N GLN A 278 -21.24 5.58 7.14
CA GLN A 278 -22.47 5.22 6.45
C GLN A 278 -23.60 4.95 7.46
N PRO A 279 -24.83 5.44 7.20
CA PRO A 279 -25.94 5.34 8.15
C PRO A 279 -26.31 3.92 8.57
N ASP A 280 -26.14 2.93 7.69
CA ASP A 280 -26.43 1.52 7.98
C ASP A 280 -25.44 0.93 9.00
N SER A 281 -24.21 1.41 9.04
CA SER A 281 -23.19 0.97 10.01
C SER A 281 -23.52 1.45 11.43
N VAL A 282 -24.02 2.67 11.56
CA VAL A 282 -24.39 3.27 12.86
C VAL A 282 -25.64 2.59 13.43
N ALA A 283 -26.60 2.24 12.58
CA ALA A 283 -27.87 1.67 13.01
C ALA A 283 -27.75 0.30 13.69
N ASP A 284 -26.72 -0.46 13.38
CA ASP A 284 -26.49 -1.82 13.90
C ASP A 284 -25.23 -1.95 14.76
N CYS A 285 -24.77 -0.84 15.34
CA CYS A 285 -23.59 -0.82 16.21
C CYS A 285 -22.37 -1.53 15.64
N GLY A 286 -22.19 -1.50 14.30
CA GLY A 286 -21.07 -2.12 13.62
C GLY A 286 -21.15 -3.64 13.44
N ASN A 287 -22.28 -4.29 13.72
CA ASN A 287 -22.46 -5.72 13.43
C ASN A 287 -22.68 -5.98 11.93
N SER A 288 -23.35 -5.05 11.26
CA SER A 288 -23.47 -4.99 9.80
C SER A 288 -23.26 -3.58 9.32
N GLY A 289 -23.04 -3.38 8.04
CA GLY A 289 -22.90 -2.05 7.47
C GLY A 289 -21.94 -1.95 6.31
N THR A 290 -21.82 -0.74 5.78
CA THR A 290 -20.97 -0.44 4.62
C THR A 290 -19.61 0.06 5.05
N LEU A 291 -18.57 -0.68 4.66
CA LEU A 291 -17.18 -0.32 4.93
C LEU A 291 -16.79 0.96 4.18
N GLN A 292 -16.09 1.87 4.85
CA GLN A 292 -15.33 2.95 4.22
C GLN A 292 -13.87 2.86 4.63
N GLN A 293 -12.95 3.00 3.69
CA GLN A 293 -11.51 2.96 3.99
C GLN A 293 -10.65 3.45 2.84
N SER A 294 -9.33 3.54 3.12
CA SER A 294 -8.30 3.75 2.11
C SER A 294 -8.41 5.09 1.41
N SER A 295 -8.53 6.12 2.21
CA SER A 295 -8.56 7.50 1.70
C SER A 295 -7.18 7.93 1.21
N VAL A 296 -7.17 8.70 0.13
CA VAL A 296 -5.95 9.28 -0.45
C VAL A 296 -6.22 10.73 -0.79
N PRO A 297 -5.43 11.68 -0.24
CA PRO A 297 -5.56 13.09 -0.51
C PRO A 297 -4.70 13.52 -1.69
N VAL A 298 -5.04 14.63 -2.33
CA VAL A 298 -4.21 15.37 -3.28
C VAL A 298 -4.57 16.85 -3.23
N PHE A 299 -3.58 17.72 -3.44
CA PHE A 299 -3.83 19.12 -3.68
C PHE A 299 -4.07 19.38 -5.17
N GLY A 300 -4.99 20.28 -5.46
CA GLY A 300 -5.17 20.85 -6.78
C GLY A 300 -4.31 22.11 -6.98
N PRO A 301 -4.23 22.64 -8.22
CA PRO A 301 -3.33 23.74 -8.58
C PRO A 301 -3.67 25.08 -7.91
N SER A 302 -4.86 25.24 -7.31
CA SER A 302 -5.28 26.46 -6.61
C SER A 302 -5.32 26.29 -5.07
N GLY A 303 -4.71 25.22 -4.52
CA GLY A 303 -4.70 24.91 -3.08
C GLY A 303 -5.96 24.23 -2.58
N GLU A 304 -6.88 23.83 -3.47
CA GLU A 304 -7.99 22.95 -3.11
C GLU A 304 -7.47 21.55 -2.74
N VAL A 305 -8.16 20.88 -1.82
CA VAL A 305 -7.83 19.52 -1.41
C VAL A 305 -8.95 18.58 -1.87
N PHE A 306 -8.54 17.51 -2.54
CA PHE A 306 -9.43 16.40 -2.86
C PHE A 306 -9.03 15.19 -2.04
N VAL A 307 -10.01 14.46 -1.53
CA VAL A 307 -9.81 13.19 -0.83
C VAL A 307 -10.72 12.16 -1.48
N THR A 308 -10.15 11.08 -1.99
CA THR A 308 -10.90 9.93 -2.54
C THR A 308 -10.81 8.72 -1.62
N TRP A 309 -11.83 7.88 -1.59
CA TRP A 309 -11.85 6.65 -0.80
C TRP A 309 -12.81 5.61 -1.36
N GLN A 310 -12.71 4.39 -0.86
CA GLN A 310 -13.64 3.31 -1.15
C GLN A 310 -14.81 3.29 -0.16
N VAL A 311 -16.01 3.13 -0.68
CA VAL A 311 -17.24 2.83 0.06
C VAL A 311 -17.74 1.44 -0.36
N GLY A 312 -17.95 0.56 0.61
CA GLY A 312 -18.26 -0.85 0.37
C GLY A 312 -17.03 -1.76 0.48
N PRO A 313 -17.20 -3.08 0.53
CA PRO A 313 -18.49 -3.77 0.50
C PRO A 313 -19.37 -3.54 1.73
N THR A 314 -20.68 -3.79 1.58
CA THR A 314 -21.60 -3.85 2.70
C THR A 314 -21.58 -5.25 3.31
N PHE A 315 -21.49 -5.33 4.63
CA PHE A 315 -21.52 -6.57 5.39
C PHE A 315 -22.93 -6.84 5.91
N SER A 316 -23.38 -8.07 5.79
CA SER A 316 -24.62 -8.52 6.45
C SER A 316 -24.39 -8.77 7.94
N ALA A 317 -25.44 -8.90 8.72
CA ALA A 317 -25.37 -9.25 10.15
C ALA A 317 -24.63 -10.58 10.41
N SER A 318 -24.51 -11.46 9.43
CA SER A 318 -23.69 -12.69 9.49
C SER A 318 -22.21 -12.46 9.09
N GLY A 319 -21.79 -11.21 8.85
CA GLY A 319 -20.43 -10.87 8.48
C GLY A 319 -20.06 -11.20 7.02
N VAL A 320 -21.05 -11.51 6.17
CA VAL A 320 -20.82 -11.82 4.75
C VAL A 320 -20.78 -10.51 3.96
N PRO A 321 -19.66 -10.18 3.29
CA PRO A 321 -19.57 -8.97 2.48
C PRO A 321 -20.33 -9.12 1.16
N SER A 322 -20.96 -8.03 0.71
CA SER A 322 -21.42 -7.89 -0.68
C SER A 322 -20.21 -7.78 -1.62
N THR A 323 -20.49 -7.76 -2.92
CA THR A 323 -19.45 -7.48 -3.92
C THR A 323 -19.51 -6.05 -4.43
N ASN A 324 -20.63 -5.36 -4.21
CA ASN A 324 -20.82 -4.00 -4.67
C ASN A 324 -20.02 -3.04 -3.78
N ALA A 325 -19.30 -2.17 -4.42
CA ALA A 325 -18.58 -1.06 -3.80
C ALA A 325 -18.66 0.17 -4.71
N ALA A 326 -18.19 1.29 -4.24
CA ALA A 326 -18.12 2.52 -5.01
C ALA A 326 -16.88 3.32 -4.58
N ILE A 327 -16.43 4.20 -5.45
CA ILE A 327 -15.39 5.18 -5.15
C ILE A 327 -16.09 6.52 -4.94
N PHE A 328 -15.72 7.19 -3.86
CA PHE A 328 -16.21 8.52 -3.49
C PHE A 328 -15.06 9.52 -3.42
N ILE A 329 -15.42 10.79 -3.48
CA ILE A 329 -14.51 11.92 -3.34
C ILE A 329 -15.19 13.04 -2.56
N ALA A 330 -14.42 13.78 -1.76
CA ALA A 330 -14.82 15.06 -1.19
C ALA A 330 -13.80 16.14 -1.56
N ARG A 331 -14.26 17.37 -1.70
CA ARG A 331 -13.45 18.54 -2.05
C ARG A 331 -13.50 19.56 -0.93
N SER A 332 -12.34 20.14 -0.63
CA SER A 332 -12.14 21.32 0.20
C SER A 332 -11.65 22.47 -0.67
N LEU A 333 -12.14 23.68 -0.41
CA LEU A 333 -11.71 24.92 -1.07
C LEU A 333 -10.85 25.81 -0.14
N ASP A 334 -10.58 25.35 1.06
CA ASP A 334 -9.93 26.08 2.15
C ASP A 334 -8.74 25.31 2.76
N GLY A 335 -8.02 24.57 1.91
CA GLY A 335 -6.82 23.83 2.32
C GLY A 335 -7.10 22.70 3.32
N GLY A 336 -8.26 22.07 3.25
CA GLY A 336 -8.64 20.95 4.12
C GLY A 336 -9.29 21.37 5.43
N ALA A 337 -9.65 22.67 5.61
CA ALA A 337 -10.31 23.14 6.82
C ALA A 337 -11.78 22.72 6.88
N THR A 338 -12.44 22.62 5.73
CA THR A 338 -13.81 22.09 5.59
C THR A 338 -13.93 21.27 4.31
N PHE A 339 -14.85 20.30 4.27
CA PHE A 339 -15.14 19.52 3.07
C PHE A 339 -16.61 19.65 2.67
N GLY A 340 -16.84 19.68 1.37
CA GLY A 340 -18.18 19.60 0.78
C GLY A 340 -18.77 18.21 0.89
N THR A 341 -20.04 18.07 0.46
CA THR A 341 -20.72 16.78 0.41
C THR A 341 -19.99 15.81 -0.51
N PRO A 342 -19.72 14.57 -0.07
CA PRO A 342 -19.10 13.55 -0.91
C PRO A 342 -19.87 13.29 -2.21
N VAL A 343 -19.13 13.15 -3.31
CA VAL A 343 -19.64 12.81 -4.63
C VAL A 343 -19.18 11.41 -5.01
N LYS A 344 -20.07 10.62 -5.61
CA LYS A 344 -19.71 9.29 -6.12
C LYS A 344 -18.96 9.45 -7.45
N VAL A 345 -17.72 8.93 -7.50
CA VAL A 345 -16.90 8.87 -8.71
C VAL A 345 -17.40 7.76 -9.63
N ALA A 346 -17.54 6.54 -9.09
CA ALA A 346 -17.96 5.38 -9.86
C ALA A 346 -18.48 4.26 -8.97
N ASP A 347 -19.31 3.39 -9.53
CA ASP A 347 -19.59 2.08 -8.96
C ASP A 347 -18.47 1.09 -9.36
N THR A 348 -18.12 0.17 -8.46
CA THR A 348 -17.08 -0.83 -8.69
C THR A 348 -17.48 -2.18 -8.07
N ASN A 349 -16.82 -3.25 -8.50
CA ASN A 349 -16.92 -4.55 -7.86
C ASN A 349 -15.69 -4.79 -7.01
N SER A 350 -15.88 -4.96 -5.71
CA SER A 350 -14.79 -5.13 -4.76
C SER A 350 -13.95 -6.38 -5.05
N LEU A 351 -12.63 -6.22 -4.96
CA LEU A 351 -11.65 -7.30 -5.05
C LEU A 351 -11.47 -8.04 -3.71
N ARG A 352 -12.18 -7.65 -2.65
CA ARG A 352 -11.92 -8.12 -1.29
C ARG A 352 -11.72 -9.62 -1.17
N GLN A 353 -12.38 -10.40 -2.01
CA GLN A 353 -12.28 -11.87 -2.02
C GLN A 353 -11.53 -12.43 -3.24
N ASP A 354 -11.02 -11.59 -4.12
CA ASP A 354 -10.38 -11.95 -5.39
C ASP A 354 -8.86 -11.74 -5.40
N SER A 355 -8.21 -11.82 -4.24
CA SER A 355 -6.75 -11.70 -4.17
C SER A 355 -6.04 -12.74 -5.06
N PRO A 356 -4.86 -12.43 -5.58
CA PRO A 356 -3.97 -13.43 -6.17
C PRO A 356 -3.68 -14.56 -5.20
N VAL A 357 -3.47 -15.79 -5.69
CA VAL A 357 -2.96 -16.88 -4.87
C VAL A 357 -1.57 -16.51 -4.32
N GLY A 358 -1.23 -17.00 -3.15
CA GLY A 358 0.01 -16.59 -2.48
C GLY A 358 -0.14 -15.37 -1.56
N TYR A 359 -1.23 -14.61 -1.68
CA TYR A 359 -1.52 -13.51 -0.76
C TYR A 359 -2.05 -14.03 0.58
N ASN A 360 -1.42 -13.64 1.70
CA ASN A 360 -1.62 -14.28 3.01
C ASN A 360 -2.65 -13.60 3.93
N ARG A 361 -3.48 -12.70 3.40
CA ARG A 361 -4.55 -12.03 4.15
C ARG A 361 -5.93 -12.44 3.65
N ALA A 362 -6.92 -12.46 4.52
CA ALA A 362 -8.30 -12.84 4.17
C ALA A 362 -9.03 -11.77 3.33
N ARG A 363 -8.62 -10.52 3.46
CA ARG A 363 -9.16 -9.40 2.70
C ARG A 363 -8.12 -8.89 1.70
N PHE A 364 -8.56 -8.50 0.52
CA PHE A 364 -7.77 -7.81 -0.49
C PHE A 364 -8.36 -6.41 -0.68
N ASN A 365 -7.57 -5.36 -0.55
CA ASN A 365 -8.08 -4.00 -0.52
C ASN A 365 -8.14 -3.39 -1.92
N ASP A 366 -9.17 -2.54 -2.15
CA ASP A 366 -9.47 -1.87 -3.41
C ASP A 366 -9.10 -0.38 -3.30
N HIS A 367 -7.83 -0.08 -3.05
CA HIS A 367 -7.39 1.29 -2.81
C HIS A 367 -7.51 2.13 -4.08
N PRO A 368 -8.34 3.21 -4.10
CA PRO A 368 -8.28 4.20 -5.15
C PRO A 368 -7.01 5.03 -5.04
N ARG A 369 -6.60 5.62 -6.15
CA ARG A 369 -5.50 6.58 -6.24
C ARG A 369 -5.96 7.79 -7.00
N ILE A 370 -5.46 8.95 -6.62
CA ILE A 370 -5.87 10.23 -7.16
C ILE A 370 -4.66 11.05 -7.61
N ALA A 371 -4.82 11.79 -8.69
CA ALA A 371 -3.90 12.83 -9.13
C ALA A 371 -4.68 13.99 -9.73
N VAL A 372 -4.09 15.17 -9.80
CA VAL A 372 -4.65 16.33 -10.50
C VAL A 372 -3.63 16.78 -11.53
N LEU A 373 -4.09 17.03 -12.76
CA LEU A 373 -3.26 17.63 -13.80
C LEU A 373 -3.02 19.09 -13.44
N ASP A 374 -1.78 19.45 -13.21
CA ASP A 374 -1.35 20.81 -12.89
C ASP A 374 -0.93 21.62 -14.12
N ASN A 375 -0.79 20.96 -15.27
CA ASN A 375 -0.34 21.53 -16.53
C ASN A 375 -1.07 20.97 -17.76
N GLY A 376 -0.87 21.60 -18.91
CA GLY A 376 -1.37 21.14 -20.20
C GLY A 376 -2.84 21.52 -20.47
N ASP A 377 -3.39 20.95 -21.54
CA ASP A 377 -4.73 21.28 -22.05
C ASP A 377 -5.87 20.87 -21.08
N HIS A 378 -5.58 19.99 -20.13
CA HIS A 378 -6.52 19.50 -19.14
C HIS A 378 -6.13 19.94 -17.72
N GLN A 379 -5.48 21.10 -17.55
CA GLN A 379 -5.12 21.61 -16.22
C GLN A 379 -6.34 21.69 -15.29
N GLY A 380 -6.21 21.16 -14.07
CA GLY A 380 -7.28 21.06 -13.09
C GLY A 380 -8.12 19.79 -13.20
N ARG A 381 -7.91 18.94 -14.23
CA ARG A 381 -8.58 17.64 -14.34
C ARG A 381 -8.18 16.75 -13.16
N VAL A 382 -9.17 16.25 -12.46
CA VAL A 382 -9.00 15.29 -11.36
C VAL A 382 -9.11 13.88 -11.91
N LEU A 383 -8.14 13.02 -11.62
CA LEU A 383 -8.01 11.66 -12.11
C LEU A 383 -8.11 10.69 -10.92
N VAL A 384 -8.99 9.69 -11.01
CA VAL A 384 -9.10 8.64 -9.99
C VAL A 384 -8.95 7.28 -10.66
N ALA A 385 -7.89 6.56 -10.30
CA ALA A 385 -7.63 5.19 -10.73
C ALA A 385 -8.01 4.21 -9.61
N PHE A 386 -8.68 3.12 -9.95
CA PHE A 386 -9.15 2.12 -8.99
C PHE A 386 -9.26 0.73 -9.62
N PRO A 387 -9.10 -0.35 -8.85
CA PRO A 387 -9.32 -1.69 -9.36
C PRO A 387 -10.79 -2.08 -9.29
N SER A 388 -11.22 -2.94 -10.21
CA SER A 388 -12.57 -3.51 -10.22
C SER A 388 -12.57 -4.94 -10.73
N ALA A 389 -13.30 -5.84 -10.08
CA ALA A 389 -13.55 -7.18 -10.58
C ALA A 389 -14.51 -7.15 -11.78
N LYS A 390 -14.33 -8.06 -12.74
CA LYS A 390 -15.15 -8.13 -13.95
C LYS A 390 -16.62 -8.37 -13.68
N THR A 391 -16.94 -9.18 -12.67
CA THR A 391 -18.31 -9.51 -12.26
C THR A 391 -18.39 -9.56 -10.76
N ALA A 392 -19.57 -9.23 -10.22
CA ALA A 392 -19.86 -9.44 -8.81
C ALA A 392 -19.54 -10.90 -8.42
N THR A 393 -18.73 -11.05 -7.39
CA THR A 393 -18.25 -12.36 -6.96
C THR A 393 -19.30 -13.03 -6.11
N SER A 394 -19.57 -14.32 -6.32
CA SER A 394 -20.42 -15.08 -5.41
C SER A 394 -19.67 -15.31 -4.09
N SER A 395 -20.36 -15.24 -2.97
CA SER A 395 -19.84 -15.35 -1.60
C SER A 395 -19.29 -16.73 -1.21
N SER A 396 -19.06 -17.65 -2.16
CA SER A 396 -18.52 -18.97 -1.90
C SER A 396 -17.02 -18.89 -1.62
N SER A 397 -16.65 -19.04 -0.36
CA SER A 397 -15.27 -19.01 0.15
C SER A 397 -14.39 -20.18 -0.30
N THR A 398 -14.90 -21.14 -1.04
CA THR A 398 -14.22 -22.39 -1.39
C THR A 398 -13.72 -22.47 -2.83
N ALA A 399 -14.22 -21.67 -3.73
CA ALA A 399 -13.70 -21.57 -5.07
C ALA A 399 -12.94 -20.23 -5.20
N GLN A 400 -11.63 -20.27 -5.14
CA GLN A 400 -10.84 -19.18 -5.70
C GLN A 400 -11.12 -19.15 -7.19
N ASN A 401 -12.05 -18.30 -7.51
CA ASN A 401 -12.42 -18.11 -8.87
C ASN A 401 -11.26 -17.43 -9.57
N LEU A 402 -10.79 -18.01 -10.64
CA LEU A 402 -9.89 -17.43 -11.62
C LEU A 402 -10.57 -16.22 -12.28
N LYS A 403 -11.01 -15.26 -11.47
CA LYS A 403 -11.68 -14.07 -11.95
C LYS A 403 -10.64 -13.09 -12.46
N SER A 404 -11.02 -12.34 -13.45
CA SER A 404 -10.20 -11.24 -13.93
C SER A 404 -10.58 -9.97 -13.19
N THR A 405 -9.57 -9.17 -12.87
CA THR A 405 -9.74 -7.80 -12.38
C THR A 405 -9.02 -6.83 -13.31
N ASN A 406 -9.49 -5.61 -13.38
CA ASN A 406 -8.85 -4.57 -14.18
C ASN A 406 -8.68 -3.29 -13.37
N VAL A 407 -7.71 -2.49 -13.76
CA VAL A 407 -7.57 -1.11 -13.30
C VAL A 407 -8.37 -0.22 -14.23
N LEU A 408 -9.24 0.57 -13.65
CA LEU A 408 -10.07 1.55 -14.31
C LEU A 408 -9.63 2.96 -13.91
N LEU A 409 -9.90 3.93 -14.77
CA LEU A 409 -9.74 5.35 -14.50
C LEU A 409 -11.05 6.07 -14.80
N SER A 410 -11.38 7.06 -13.97
CA SER A 410 -12.42 8.05 -14.21
C SER A 410 -11.82 9.43 -13.98
N PHE A 411 -12.28 10.44 -14.72
CA PHE A 411 -11.79 11.82 -14.58
C PHE A 411 -12.94 12.83 -14.48
N SER A 412 -12.62 13.99 -13.92
CA SER A 412 -13.52 15.12 -13.76
C SER A 412 -12.83 16.40 -14.23
N ASP A 413 -13.53 17.20 -15.04
CA ASP A 413 -13.09 18.51 -15.54
C ASP A 413 -13.75 19.70 -14.81
N ASP A 414 -14.59 19.40 -13.80
CA ASP A 414 -15.38 20.41 -13.08
C ASP A 414 -15.10 20.39 -11.56
N GLY A 415 -13.89 19.96 -11.20
CA GLY A 415 -13.46 19.93 -9.80
C GLY A 415 -14.15 18.85 -8.96
N GLY A 416 -14.49 17.72 -9.56
CA GLY A 416 -15.07 16.56 -8.89
C GLY A 416 -16.58 16.56 -8.81
N ALA A 417 -17.28 17.50 -9.45
CA ALA A 417 -18.73 17.55 -9.42
C ALA A 417 -19.38 16.49 -10.33
N THR A 418 -18.80 16.25 -11.53
CA THR A 418 -19.24 15.20 -12.46
C THR A 418 -18.04 14.39 -12.93
N TRP A 419 -18.29 13.13 -13.35
CA TRP A 419 -17.26 12.16 -13.65
C TRP A 419 -17.49 11.47 -14.99
N SER A 420 -16.42 11.20 -15.73
CA SER A 420 -16.47 10.35 -16.92
C SER A 420 -16.87 8.93 -16.55
N ALA A 421 -17.44 8.18 -17.50
CA ALA A 421 -17.60 6.74 -17.32
C ALA A 421 -16.23 6.06 -17.09
N PRO A 422 -16.10 5.14 -16.12
CA PRO A 422 -14.85 4.43 -15.89
C PRO A 422 -14.42 3.64 -17.13
N HIS A 423 -13.15 3.73 -17.50
CA HIS A 423 -12.59 2.99 -18.63
C HIS A 423 -11.28 2.29 -18.25
N PRO A 424 -10.93 1.18 -18.91
CA PRO A 424 -9.73 0.42 -18.59
C PRO A 424 -8.46 1.18 -18.97
N VAL A 425 -7.48 1.20 -18.07
CA VAL A 425 -6.16 1.81 -18.37
C VAL A 425 -5.23 0.87 -19.16
N ALA A 426 -5.43 -0.44 -19.09
CA ALA A 426 -4.54 -1.44 -19.68
C ALA A 426 -5.26 -2.32 -20.73
N GLY A 427 -5.93 -1.68 -21.68
CA GLY A 427 -6.68 -2.37 -22.74
C GLY A 427 -7.92 -3.10 -22.25
N SER A 428 -8.45 -4.02 -23.06
CA SER A 428 -9.67 -4.76 -22.76
C SER A 428 -9.58 -5.59 -21.46
N VAL A 429 -10.75 -6.00 -20.96
CA VAL A 429 -10.84 -6.89 -19.79
C VAL A 429 -9.92 -8.11 -19.97
N PRO A 430 -9.02 -8.38 -19.02
CA PRO A 430 -8.11 -9.49 -19.14
C PRO A 430 -8.81 -10.85 -19.15
N SER A 431 -8.14 -11.86 -19.68
CA SER A 431 -8.60 -13.26 -19.63
C SER A 431 -8.73 -13.76 -18.19
N MET A 432 -9.46 -14.86 -18.01
CA MET A 432 -9.56 -15.50 -16.69
C MET A 432 -8.17 -15.83 -16.14
N GLY A 433 -7.97 -15.58 -14.83
CA GLY A 433 -6.69 -15.79 -14.14
C GLY A 433 -5.71 -14.63 -14.23
N VAL A 434 -6.01 -13.57 -14.98
CA VAL A 434 -5.22 -12.33 -14.99
C VAL A 434 -5.90 -11.29 -14.11
N LYS A 435 -5.14 -10.76 -13.15
CA LYS A 435 -5.63 -9.74 -12.21
C LYS A 435 -4.73 -8.53 -12.26
N ARG A 436 -5.32 -7.34 -12.47
CA ARG A 436 -4.66 -6.04 -12.40
C ARG A 436 -5.17 -5.29 -11.19
N PHE A 437 -4.27 -4.81 -10.34
CA PHE A 437 -4.65 -4.24 -9.04
C PHE A 437 -3.60 -3.26 -8.52
N TRP A 438 -3.96 -2.54 -7.46
CA TRP A 438 -3.19 -1.53 -6.74
C TRP A 438 -2.55 -0.50 -7.67
N PRO A 439 -3.38 0.25 -8.41
CA PRO A 439 -2.88 1.31 -9.27
C PRO A 439 -2.24 2.42 -8.45
N VAL A 440 -1.29 3.12 -9.08
CA VAL A 440 -0.84 4.45 -8.66
C VAL A 440 -0.91 5.34 -9.88
N VAL A 441 -1.73 6.38 -9.84
CA VAL A 441 -1.80 7.39 -10.88
C VAL A 441 -0.88 8.56 -10.53
N THR A 442 -0.07 8.99 -11.48
CA THR A 442 0.80 10.17 -11.38
C THR A 442 0.71 10.98 -12.65
N VAL A 443 1.11 12.24 -12.59
CA VAL A 443 1.10 13.16 -13.73
C VAL A 443 2.51 13.69 -13.98
N SER A 444 2.84 13.94 -15.24
CA SER A 444 4.10 14.54 -15.64
C SER A 444 3.97 16.06 -15.81
N SER A 445 5.11 16.74 -15.85
CA SER A 445 5.15 18.19 -16.11
C SER A 445 4.63 18.60 -17.49
N ALA A 446 4.59 17.67 -18.46
CA ALA A 446 3.97 17.90 -19.76
C ALA A 446 2.47 17.54 -19.81
N GLY A 447 1.87 17.12 -18.68
CA GLY A 447 0.45 16.75 -18.61
C GLY A 447 0.15 15.31 -19.02
N SER A 448 1.18 14.45 -19.15
CA SER A 448 0.95 13.01 -19.37
C SER A 448 0.47 12.34 -18.09
N VAL A 449 -0.44 11.38 -18.23
CA VAL A 449 -0.96 10.58 -17.12
C VAL A 449 -0.26 9.21 -17.13
N ASN A 450 0.33 8.83 -16.00
CA ASN A 450 1.01 7.56 -15.83
C ASN A 450 0.24 6.71 -14.80
N VAL A 451 0.00 5.43 -15.10
CA VAL A 451 -0.62 4.51 -14.14
C VAL A 451 0.28 3.29 -13.98
N VAL A 452 0.86 3.15 -12.78
CA VAL A 452 1.66 1.99 -12.38
C VAL A 452 0.74 1.01 -11.64
N TYR A 453 0.85 -0.29 -11.90
CA TYR A 453 0.01 -1.30 -11.27
C TYR A 453 0.67 -2.67 -11.27
N TYR A 454 0.16 -3.60 -10.46
CA TYR A 454 0.50 -5.01 -10.55
C TYR A 454 -0.42 -5.74 -11.55
N GLU A 455 0.19 -6.65 -12.32
CA GLU A 455 -0.54 -7.65 -13.08
C GLU A 455 -0.10 -9.04 -12.67
N SER A 456 -1.03 -9.86 -12.17
CA SER A 456 -0.77 -11.26 -11.84
C SER A 456 -1.34 -12.21 -12.90
N GLN A 457 -0.62 -13.30 -13.12
CA GLN A 457 -1.04 -14.44 -13.89
C GLN A 457 -1.02 -15.69 -13.02
N GLU A 458 -2.19 -16.29 -12.79
CA GLU A 458 -2.30 -17.52 -12.03
C GLU A 458 -2.14 -18.73 -12.95
N LYS A 459 -1.23 -19.65 -12.59
CA LYS A 459 -0.92 -20.84 -13.39
C LYS A 459 -0.91 -22.10 -12.55
N SER A 460 -1.55 -23.16 -13.05
CA SER A 460 -1.44 -24.51 -12.50
C SER A 460 -0.10 -25.15 -12.89
N ALA A 461 0.47 -25.95 -12.00
CA ALA A 461 1.65 -26.75 -12.32
C ALA A 461 1.27 -28.05 -13.05
N PRO A 462 2.11 -28.55 -13.96
CA PRO A 462 1.88 -29.82 -14.66
C PRO A 462 1.80 -31.04 -13.76
N ASP A 463 2.49 -31.01 -12.60
CA ASP A 463 2.50 -32.08 -11.59
C ASP A 463 1.30 -32.06 -10.64
N GLY A 464 0.34 -31.13 -10.85
CA GLY A 464 -0.84 -30.97 -10.00
C GLY A 464 -0.57 -30.34 -8.63
N SER A 465 0.65 -29.81 -8.38
CA SER A 465 0.94 -29.07 -7.16
C SER A 465 0.07 -27.82 -7.04
N ASN A 466 -0.17 -27.39 -5.81
CA ASN A 466 -1.02 -26.23 -5.50
C ASN A 466 -0.28 -25.24 -4.61
N CYS A 467 -0.56 -23.97 -4.81
CA CYS A 467 -0.25 -22.94 -3.83
C CYS A 467 -1.15 -23.13 -2.61
N ASN A 468 -0.52 -23.35 -1.46
CA ASN A 468 -1.23 -23.61 -0.21
C ASN A 468 -0.67 -22.73 0.89
N ILE A 469 -1.38 -21.68 1.23
CA ILE A 469 -0.94 -20.73 2.24
C ILE A 469 -1.96 -20.60 3.38
N THR A 470 -1.45 -20.32 4.57
CA THR A 470 -2.29 -20.00 5.72
C THR A 470 -2.59 -18.51 5.71
N ILE A 471 -3.87 -18.16 5.65
CA ILE A 471 -4.37 -16.81 5.83
C ILE A 471 -4.78 -16.55 7.28
N GLY A 472 -5.19 -15.31 7.62
CA GLY A 472 -5.61 -14.96 8.98
C GLY A 472 -6.67 -15.90 9.54
N GLY A 473 -6.63 -16.16 10.86
CA GLY A 473 -7.55 -17.07 11.54
C GLY A 473 -7.27 -18.56 11.33
N GLY A 474 -6.09 -18.94 10.81
CA GLY A 474 -5.72 -20.34 10.56
C GLY A 474 -6.40 -20.97 9.33
N LEU A 475 -7.17 -20.19 8.58
CA LEU A 475 -7.79 -20.63 7.34
C LEU A 475 -6.72 -20.93 6.29
N ARG A 476 -6.93 -21.98 5.51
CA ARG A 476 -6.04 -22.33 4.39
C ARG A 476 -6.65 -21.90 3.08
N ARG A 477 -5.84 -21.26 2.26
CA ARG A 477 -6.19 -20.92 0.88
C ARG A 477 -5.40 -21.85 -0.04
N ILE A 478 -6.11 -22.55 -0.91
CA ILE A 478 -5.53 -23.44 -1.91
C ILE A 478 -5.94 -22.91 -3.28
N GLY A 479 -4.99 -22.83 -4.18
CA GLY A 479 -5.23 -22.34 -5.54
C GLY A 479 -4.18 -22.86 -6.53
N PRO A 480 -4.14 -22.32 -7.76
CA PRO A 480 -3.09 -22.65 -8.72
C PRO A 480 -1.69 -22.56 -8.11
N ALA A 481 -0.77 -23.39 -8.60
CA ALA A 481 0.58 -23.52 -8.02
C ALA A 481 1.38 -22.22 -7.98
N HIS A 482 1.11 -21.32 -8.93
CA HIS A 482 1.85 -20.08 -9.11
C HIS A 482 0.93 -18.88 -9.25
N SER A 483 1.39 -17.75 -8.74
CA SER A 483 0.86 -16.42 -9.06
C SER A 483 2.03 -15.55 -9.50
N PHE A 484 2.23 -15.48 -10.79
CA PHE A 484 3.31 -14.71 -11.42
C PHE A 484 2.89 -13.25 -11.54
N VAL A 485 3.55 -12.38 -10.77
CA VAL A 485 3.22 -10.96 -10.67
C VAL A 485 4.32 -10.10 -11.27
N ASP A 486 3.92 -9.21 -12.15
CA ASP A 486 4.75 -8.18 -12.75
C ASP A 486 4.25 -6.80 -12.38
N THR A 487 5.19 -5.85 -12.23
CA THR A 487 4.88 -4.43 -12.14
C THR A 487 4.88 -3.83 -13.54
N LYS A 488 3.81 -3.12 -13.89
CA LYS A 488 3.61 -2.51 -15.21
C LYS A 488 3.26 -1.03 -15.10
N ILE A 489 3.46 -0.30 -16.19
CA ILE A 489 3.03 1.08 -16.38
C ILE A 489 2.29 1.21 -17.72
N VAL A 490 1.29 2.07 -17.75
CA VAL A 490 0.68 2.60 -18.97
C VAL A 490 0.72 4.12 -18.94
N ARG A 491 0.73 4.73 -20.12
CA ARG A 491 0.80 6.18 -20.29
C ARG A 491 -0.31 6.69 -21.18
N SER A 492 -0.77 7.88 -20.86
CA SER A 492 -1.73 8.65 -21.65
C SER A 492 -1.14 10.04 -21.94
N SER A 493 -1.25 10.49 -23.16
CA SER A 493 -0.88 11.83 -23.60
C SER A 493 -2.10 12.75 -23.86
N ASP A 494 -3.30 12.26 -23.61
CA ASP A 494 -4.59 12.94 -23.82
C ASP A 494 -5.36 13.18 -22.52
N GLY A 495 -4.62 13.37 -21.42
CA GLY A 495 -5.22 13.66 -20.11
C GLY A 495 -5.98 12.48 -19.50
N GLY A 496 -5.65 11.24 -19.86
CA GLY A 496 -6.24 10.03 -19.30
C GLY A 496 -7.45 9.51 -20.07
N GLU A 497 -7.75 10.03 -21.25
CA GLU A 497 -8.89 9.56 -22.09
C GLU A 497 -8.59 8.23 -22.77
N SER A 498 -7.33 8.04 -23.17
CA SER A 498 -6.84 6.75 -23.69
C SER A 498 -5.42 6.45 -23.20
N PHE A 499 -5.06 5.17 -23.25
CA PHE A 499 -3.75 4.70 -22.79
C PHE A 499 -3.05 3.88 -23.85
N GLY A 500 -1.73 4.01 -23.90
CA GLY A 500 -0.85 3.19 -24.73
C GLY A 500 -0.75 1.74 -24.22
N ASN A 501 0.10 0.96 -24.86
CA ASN A 501 0.34 -0.43 -24.46
C ASN A 501 1.07 -0.51 -23.11
N PRO A 502 0.73 -1.49 -22.26
CA PRO A 502 1.44 -1.70 -21.00
C PRO A 502 2.93 -2.02 -21.20
N ILE A 503 3.77 -1.31 -20.47
CA ILE A 503 5.21 -1.54 -20.40
C ILE A 503 5.51 -2.30 -19.11
N LYS A 504 6.23 -3.42 -19.18
CA LYS A 504 6.70 -4.15 -18.01
C LYS A 504 7.89 -3.41 -17.37
N ILE A 505 7.74 -3.01 -16.09
CA ILE A 505 8.79 -2.34 -15.31
C ILE A 505 9.69 -3.38 -14.61
N SER A 506 9.08 -4.42 -14.04
CA SER A 506 9.81 -5.47 -13.33
C SER A 506 10.67 -6.29 -14.30
N SER A 507 12.00 -6.29 -14.14
CA SER A 507 12.93 -7.07 -14.99
C SER A 507 12.87 -8.58 -14.73
N ALA A 508 12.22 -9.00 -13.64
CA ALA A 508 11.91 -10.39 -13.34
C ALA A 508 10.49 -10.50 -12.78
N THR A 509 9.89 -11.65 -12.97
CA THR A 509 8.54 -11.94 -12.44
C THR A 509 8.64 -12.45 -11.00
N SER A 510 7.77 -11.96 -10.14
CA SER A 510 7.65 -12.35 -8.74
C SER A 510 6.60 -13.44 -8.60
N ASP A 511 6.97 -14.65 -8.13
CA ASP A 511 5.97 -15.67 -7.79
C ASP A 511 5.53 -15.50 -6.34
N TRP A 512 4.30 -15.02 -6.15
CA TRP A 512 3.76 -14.77 -4.82
C TRP A 512 3.55 -16.05 -4.00
N CYS A 513 3.37 -17.20 -4.66
CA CYS A 513 3.28 -18.49 -3.97
C CYS A 513 4.62 -18.97 -3.42
N ALA A 514 5.73 -18.53 -4.01
CA ALA A 514 7.08 -18.86 -3.55
C ALA A 514 7.59 -17.92 -2.45
N GLY A 515 6.97 -16.75 -2.27
CA GLY A 515 7.40 -15.74 -1.32
C GLY A 515 7.25 -16.21 0.13
N THR A 516 8.37 -16.31 0.85
CA THR A 516 8.40 -16.64 2.29
C THR A 516 8.42 -15.36 3.10
N VAL A 517 7.38 -15.12 3.88
CA VAL A 517 7.24 -13.92 4.70
C VAL A 517 6.41 -14.21 5.95
N ASN A 518 6.62 -13.41 6.99
CA ASN A 518 5.89 -13.50 8.25
C ASN A 518 4.96 -12.31 8.46
N ILE A 519 5.17 -11.22 7.70
CA ILE A 519 4.30 -10.06 7.75
C ILE A 519 2.95 -10.34 7.08
N ARG A 520 1.91 -9.68 7.55
CA ARG A 520 0.56 -9.72 6.95
C ARG A 520 0.02 -8.31 6.80
N PRO A 521 -0.28 -7.90 5.57
CA PRO A 521 -0.19 -8.63 4.30
C PRO A 521 1.27 -8.79 3.80
N ASN A 522 1.56 -9.94 3.16
CA ASN A 522 2.93 -10.28 2.72
C ASN A 522 3.49 -9.38 1.61
N PHE A 523 2.65 -8.93 0.70
CA PHE A 523 3.02 -8.01 -0.39
C PHE A 523 2.42 -6.60 -0.18
N GLY A 524 1.75 -6.37 0.96
CA GLY A 524 1.10 -5.12 1.30
C GLY A 524 -0.32 -5.00 0.77
N ASP A 525 -0.81 -3.78 0.81
CA ASP A 525 -2.12 -3.37 0.30
C ASP A 525 -1.98 -2.35 -0.84
N TYR A 526 -0.76 -1.88 -1.13
CA TYR A 526 -0.45 -0.87 -2.14
C TYR A 526 1.02 -0.88 -2.57
N ILE A 527 1.32 -0.15 -3.65
CA ILE A 527 2.66 0.15 -4.15
C ILE A 527 2.86 1.65 -4.27
N GLY A 528 4.11 2.11 -4.48
CA GLY A 528 4.46 3.52 -4.60
C GLY A 528 4.95 3.91 -5.98
N ALA A 529 4.56 5.10 -6.44
CA ALA A 529 5.17 5.76 -7.59
C ALA A 529 5.07 7.28 -7.43
N ALA A 530 6.04 7.98 -8.03
CA ALA A 530 6.06 9.44 -8.16
C ALA A 530 6.59 9.80 -9.54
N THR A 531 6.18 10.94 -10.08
CA THR A 531 6.70 11.46 -11.35
C THR A 531 7.33 12.82 -11.14
N VAL A 532 8.53 13.03 -11.68
CA VAL A 532 9.23 14.32 -11.70
C VAL A 532 9.68 14.58 -13.14
N GLY A 533 9.31 15.74 -13.68
CA GLY A 533 9.46 15.97 -15.11
C GLY A 533 8.65 14.93 -15.90
N GLU A 534 9.31 14.21 -16.80
CA GLU A 534 8.70 13.15 -17.61
C GLU A 534 9.06 11.74 -17.09
N THR A 535 9.84 11.64 -16.02
CA THR A 535 10.31 10.36 -15.49
C THR A 535 9.41 9.91 -14.33
N THR A 536 8.87 8.69 -14.45
CA THR A 536 8.15 8.01 -13.38
C THR A 536 9.09 7.09 -12.61
N PHE A 537 9.07 7.21 -11.30
CA PHE A 537 9.86 6.43 -10.34
C PHE A 537 8.90 5.49 -9.60
N ALA A 538 9.11 4.19 -9.69
CA ALA A 538 8.24 3.20 -9.07
C ALA A 538 8.98 2.34 -8.05
N VAL A 539 8.31 2.00 -6.94
CA VAL A 539 8.78 1.07 -5.92
C VAL A 539 7.71 0.03 -5.62
N TRP A 540 8.13 -1.23 -5.48
CA TRP A 540 7.21 -2.34 -5.28
C TRP A 540 7.81 -3.47 -4.46
N ALA A 541 6.96 -4.30 -3.85
CA ALA A 541 7.32 -5.51 -3.16
C ALA A 541 7.48 -6.68 -4.15
N ASP A 542 8.60 -7.42 -4.05
CA ASP A 542 8.98 -8.43 -5.03
C ASP A 542 9.70 -9.61 -4.40
N SER A 543 9.31 -10.83 -4.73
CA SER A 543 9.86 -12.06 -4.15
C SER A 543 10.88 -12.78 -5.06
N ARG A 544 11.51 -12.07 -6.00
CA ARG A 544 12.48 -12.67 -6.95
C ARG A 544 13.79 -13.15 -6.32
N LEU A 545 14.17 -12.59 -5.16
CA LEU A 545 15.44 -12.93 -4.51
C LEU A 545 15.29 -14.10 -3.55
N THR A 546 16.37 -14.88 -3.45
CA THR A 546 16.44 -16.05 -2.58
C THR A 546 17.52 -15.86 -1.52
N ILE A 547 17.20 -16.19 -0.27
CA ILE A 547 18.17 -16.31 0.83
C ILE A 547 18.19 -17.74 1.38
N LEU A 548 19.25 -18.09 2.10
CA LEU A 548 19.33 -19.36 2.80
C LEU A 548 18.73 -19.22 4.22
N ILE A 549 17.69 -19.99 4.51
CA ILE A 549 17.11 -20.12 5.84
C ILE A 549 17.36 -21.55 6.32
N ASN A 550 18.19 -21.70 7.33
CA ASN A 550 18.63 -23.02 7.84
C ASN A 550 19.16 -23.94 6.72
N GLY A 551 19.95 -23.36 5.78
CA GLY A 551 20.51 -24.09 4.64
C GLY A 551 19.53 -24.34 3.49
N VAL A 552 18.27 -23.95 3.60
CA VAL A 552 17.23 -24.13 2.55
C VAL A 552 17.02 -22.81 1.81
N PRO A 553 17.14 -22.76 0.47
CA PRO A 553 16.81 -21.59 -0.31
C PRO A 553 15.33 -21.21 -0.19
N ARG A 554 15.05 -19.94 0.11
CA ARG A 554 13.71 -19.39 0.23
C ARG A 554 13.62 -18.03 -0.47
N ASN A 555 12.58 -17.85 -1.26
CA ASN A 555 12.30 -16.54 -1.82
C ASN A 555 11.77 -15.61 -0.72
N VAL A 556 12.31 -14.38 -0.67
CA VAL A 556 11.90 -13.36 0.30
C VAL A 556 11.34 -12.16 -0.43
N VAL A 557 10.46 -11.44 0.23
CA VAL A 557 9.88 -10.22 -0.34
C VAL A 557 10.77 -9.04 0.04
N ASP A 558 11.38 -8.42 -0.96
CA ASP A 558 12.22 -7.22 -0.89
C ASP A 558 11.54 -6.05 -1.61
N VAL A 559 12.03 -4.84 -1.39
CA VAL A 559 11.60 -3.63 -2.11
C VAL A 559 12.50 -3.42 -3.32
N PHE A 560 11.89 -3.29 -4.49
CA PHE A 560 12.57 -2.96 -5.75
C PHE A 560 12.12 -1.60 -6.27
N TYR A 561 13.01 -0.99 -7.01
CA TYR A 561 12.85 0.31 -7.66
C TYR A 561 13.20 0.22 -9.14
N ALA A 562 12.53 1.03 -9.97
CA ALA A 562 12.98 1.40 -11.31
C ALA A 562 12.42 2.78 -11.70
N SER A 563 13.13 3.44 -12.62
CA SER A 563 12.64 4.64 -13.30
C SER A 563 12.16 4.27 -14.70
N VAL A 564 11.21 5.04 -15.22
CA VAL A 564 10.68 4.94 -16.58
C VAL A 564 10.64 6.33 -17.17
N GLY A 565 11.48 6.56 -18.19
CA GLY A 565 11.61 7.84 -18.90
C GLY A 565 10.71 7.93 -20.12
#